data_daa79a56d48dd87fc0f766065cc4c928
#
_entry.id   daa79a56d48dd87fc0f766065cc4c928
#
_cell.length_a   1.000
_cell.length_b   1.000
_cell.length_c   1.000
_cell.angle_alpha   90.00
_cell.angle_beta   90.00
_cell.angle_gamma   90.00
#
_symmetry.space_group_name_H-M   'P 1'
#
loop_
_entity.id
_entity.type
_entity.pdbx_description
1 polymer ?
#
loop_
_entity_poly.entity_id
_entity_poly.type
_entity_poly.pdbx_seq_one_letter_code
_entity_poly.pdbx_strand_id
1 'polypeptide(L)'
;MSHLLSKRASARQRLHFSVFNFDNAPEGFEPHPDPLWLDAGMPNAGFFPIDSLQINVVDYPFQKSLSLPLGNSSIENLNHKDTGVEESLKRLTTTGESKNHVMVTKRTNDPKLIDLSRGLQYSEVEGIPQLLEFTRNLIKRAHPPKYDDWTTIVSNGAGDGLNKAMDAFLDPGDVILVEEFTFTPVLLNIQNAGGIPVPIKLNLDATSGKSEGIDFEYLKNLLENWDELRPELEKKKPKALYTIASGQNPTGFTQSIEFRRKVYNLAEKYDFAIIEDDPYGYLTLPPFSDPDVIHKISDFLTIEDYLAHHLIPSYLTLDTSGRVVRIETFSKLFAPGLRLGFIVGHKDVIDVISKYSNIVTRSSSGTSQLIVNNVIEQSFGGVDGWLNWVLKMRFAYTKRRNVLLGGLFDSEAYKKGHLNVIDPRAGMFTSVIINFPEGTNVPEKMRLLSFKLRAVGVKVVAGLNMAVDKSFSEPRGNFFRLTYAIAGSDSELREGAKRFVSAVEEFFKKGLEF
;
A
#
# COMPACT_ATOMS: atom_id res chain seq x y z
N MET A 1 4.08 -12.03 22.50
CA MET A 1 3.97 -10.84 21.63
C MET A 1 4.24 -9.54 22.37
N SER A 2 3.70 -9.37 23.56
CA SER A 2 3.84 -8.15 24.37
C SER A 2 5.28 -7.64 24.61
N HIS A 3 6.28 -8.55 24.63
CA HIS A 3 7.71 -8.18 24.83
C HIS A 3 8.32 -7.40 23.63
N LEU A 4 7.74 -7.51 22.45
CA LEU A 4 8.16 -6.74 21.27
C LEU A 4 7.57 -5.33 21.24
N LEU A 5 6.49 -5.10 21.97
CA LEU A 5 5.83 -3.78 22.02
C LEU A 5 6.70 -2.73 22.71
N SER A 6 6.58 -1.47 22.27
CA SER A 6 7.22 -0.35 22.95
C SER A 6 6.67 -0.19 24.36
N LYS A 7 7.55 0.18 25.30
CA LYS A 7 7.16 0.45 26.71
C LYS A 7 6.18 1.60 26.77
N ARG A 8 6.40 2.65 25.96
CA ARG A 8 5.55 3.82 25.86
C ARG A 8 4.14 3.46 25.39
N ALA A 9 4.02 2.64 24.34
CA ALA A 9 2.72 2.21 23.82
C ALA A 9 1.97 1.32 24.82
N SER A 10 2.69 0.38 25.47
CA SER A 10 2.13 -0.53 26.47
C SER A 10 1.62 0.18 27.73
N ALA A 11 2.25 1.30 28.11
CA ALA A 11 1.87 2.07 29.29
C ALA A 11 0.58 2.92 29.09
N ARG A 12 0.08 3.06 27.84
CA ARG A 12 -1.13 3.84 27.57
C ARG A 12 -2.37 3.18 28.15
N GLN A 13 -3.22 4.00 28.73
CA GLN A 13 -4.54 3.59 29.22
C GLN A 13 -5.64 4.15 28.33
N ARG A 14 -6.75 3.43 28.24
CA ARG A 14 -8.01 3.98 27.71
C ARG A 14 -8.67 4.76 28.83
N LEU A 15 -8.81 6.06 28.65
CA LEU A 15 -9.58 6.92 29.53
C LEU A 15 -10.81 7.40 28.77
N HIS A 16 -11.99 7.04 29.23
CA HIS A 16 -13.24 7.50 28.69
C HIS A 16 -14.14 7.96 29.83
N PHE A 17 -14.62 9.17 29.79
CA PHE A 17 -15.43 9.77 30.87
C PHE A 17 -16.84 9.14 31.00
N SER A 18 -17.29 8.39 29.98
CA SER A 18 -18.58 7.68 30.00
C SER A 18 -18.47 6.23 30.50
N VAL A 19 -17.28 5.76 30.91
CA VAL A 19 -17.14 4.44 31.53
C VAL A 19 -17.54 4.56 33.00
N PHE A 20 -18.75 4.16 33.31
CA PHE A 20 -19.21 4.03 34.68
C PHE A 20 -18.60 2.76 35.30
N ASN A 21 -17.84 2.92 36.37
CA ASN A 21 -17.26 1.77 37.08
C ASN A 21 -18.25 1.31 38.16
N PHE A 22 -18.71 0.07 38.05
CA PHE A 22 -19.61 -0.56 39.01
C PHE A 22 -18.89 -1.26 40.17
N ASP A 23 -17.54 -1.22 40.21
CA ASP A 23 -16.75 -1.95 41.22
C ASP A 23 -17.11 -1.59 42.67
N ASN A 24 -17.66 -0.41 42.91
CA ASN A 24 -18.10 0.07 44.21
C ASN A 24 -19.61 0.32 44.26
N ALA A 25 -20.40 -0.42 43.47
CA ALA A 25 -21.84 -0.27 43.54
C ALA A 25 -22.37 -0.64 44.95
N PRO A 26 -23.31 0.13 45.51
CA PRO A 26 -23.91 -0.18 46.82
C PRO A 26 -24.68 -1.52 46.75
N GLU A 27 -24.78 -2.17 47.91
CA GLU A 27 -25.54 -3.41 48.05
C GLU A 27 -27.00 -3.21 47.57
N GLY A 28 -27.48 -4.10 46.67
CA GLY A 28 -28.83 -4.02 46.08
C GLY A 28 -28.91 -3.08 44.87
N PHE A 29 -27.79 -2.55 44.34
CA PHE A 29 -27.82 -1.76 43.11
C PHE A 29 -28.11 -2.70 41.90
N GLU A 30 -29.19 -2.41 41.21
CA GLU A 30 -29.52 -3.04 39.91
C GLU A 30 -29.63 -1.93 38.85
N PRO A 31 -28.86 -1.99 37.75
CA PRO A 31 -28.97 -1.00 36.70
C PRO A 31 -30.32 -1.11 36.00
N HIS A 32 -30.93 0.03 35.61
CA HIS A 32 -32.16 0.01 34.87
C HIS A 32 -31.99 -0.74 33.55
N PRO A 33 -32.92 -1.66 33.18
CA PRO A 33 -32.77 -2.50 31.98
C PRO A 33 -32.86 -1.68 30.67
N ASP A 34 -33.47 -0.50 30.70
CA ASP A 34 -33.59 0.42 29.55
C ASP A 34 -33.13 1.84 29.99
N PRO A 35 -31.82 2.10 30.03
CA PRO A 35 -31.30 3.39 30.49
C PRO A 35 -31.47 4.48 29.43
N LEU A 36 -31.77 5.70 29.86
CA LEU A 36 -31.74 6.89 29.02
C LEU A 36 -30.34 7.49 28.99
N TRP A 37 -29.80 7.60 27.77
CA TRP A 37 -28.43 8.07 27.54
C TRP A 37 -28.34 9.59 27.53
N LEU A 38 -28.05 10.21 28.69
CA LEU A 38 -27.89 11.65 28.86
C LEU A 38 -26.43 12.05 29.17
N ASP A 39 -25.52 11.08 29.17
CA ASP A 39 -24.10 11.24 29.50
C ASP A 39 -23.23 11.48 28.26
N ALA A 40 -23.68 11.11 27.07
CA ALA A 40 -22.90 11.18 25.83
C ALA A 40 -23.07 12.52 25.11
N GLY A 41 -21.97 13.25 24.89
CA GLY A 41 -21.93 14.50 24.09
C GLY A 41 -22.02 14.24 22.57
N MET A 42 -22.88 13.33 22.12
CA MET A 42 -23.06 13.00 20.71
C MET A 42 -24.22 13.81 20.11
N PRO A 43 -24.02 14.47 18.94
CA PRO A 43 -25.12 15.16 18.27
C PRO A 43 -26.16 14.14 17.79
N ASN A 44 -27.45 14.50 17.90
CA ASN A 44 -28.51 13.65 17.43
C ASN A 44 -28.49 13.57 15.88
N ALA A 45 -28.54 12.37 15.32
CA ALA A 45 -28.53 12.15 13.87
C ALA A 45 -29.67 12.85 13.11
N GLY A 46 -30.77 13.21 13.81
CA GLY A 46 -31.84 14.00 13.25
C GLY A 46 -31.44 15.42 12.82
N PHE A 47 -30.35 15.95 13.36
CA PHE A 47 -29.81 17.26 12.99
C PHE A 47 -28.83 17.22 11.79
N PHE A 48 -28.46 16.02 11.32
CA PHE A 48 -27.55 15.94 10.18
C PHE A 48 -28.23 16.41 8.89
N PRO A 49 -27.57 17.30 8.11
CA PRO A 49 -28.20 17.95 6.97
C PRO A 49 -28.30 17.07 5.71
N ILE A 50 -27.64 15.90 5.71
CA ILE A 50 -27.61 14.99 4.57
C ILE A 50 -28.64 13.90 4.79
N ASP A 51 -29.56 13.75 3.85
CA ASP A 51 -30.65 12.78 3.94
C ASP A 51 -30.33 11.46 3.24
N SER A 52 -29.65 11.52 2.10
CA SER A 52 -29.26 10.33 1.33
C SER A 52 -28.00 10.59 0.49
N LEU A 53 -27.33 9.51 0.09
CA LEU A 53 -26.23 9.52 -0.88
C LEU A 53 -26.51 8.48 -1.98
N GLN A 54 -26.35 8.89 -3.23
CA GLN A 54 -26.32 7.96 -4.36
C GLN A 54 -24.89 7.86 -4.89
N ILE A 55 -24.38 6.63 -4.97
CA ILE A 55 -23.04 6.33 -5.46
C ILE A 55 -23.17 5.50 -6.73
N ASN A 56 -22.76 6.05 -7.88
CA ASN A 56 -22.72 5.30 -9.13
C ASN A 56 -21.37 4.59 -9.23
N VAL A 57 -21.40 3.28 -9.47
CA VAL A 57 -20.23 2.41 -9.50
C VAL A 57 -19.96 1.95 -10.92
N VAL A 58 -18.70 1.96 -11.35
CA VAL A 58 -18.29 1.49 -12.68
C VAL A 58 -18.11 -0.03 -12.67
N ASP A 59 -18.47 -0.69 -13.78
CA ASP A 59 -18.32 -2.14 -13.91
C ASP A 59 -16.87 -2.59 -14.15
N TYR A 60 -16.08 -1.73 -14.80
CA TYR A 60 -14.69 -2.00 -15.17
C TYR A 60 -13.80 -0.78 -14.94
N PRO A 61 -12.53 -0.95 -14.53
CA PRO A 61 -11.57 0.14 -14.53
C PRO A 61 -11.29 0.61 -15.97
N PHE A 62 -10.99 1.90 -16.14
CA PHE A 62 -10.70 2.52 -17.45
C PHE A 62 -11.85 2.43 -18.47
N GLN A 63 -13.09 2.55 -18.05
CA GLN A 63 -14.19 2.80 -18.98
C GLN A 63 -13.93 4.09 -19.77
N LYS A 64 -14.35 4.15 -21.04
CA LYS A 64 -14.09 5.30 -21.94
C LYS A 64 -14.49 6.64 -21.35
N SER A 65 -15.50 6.68 -20.49
CA SER A 65 -15.95 7.87 -19.75
C SER A 65 -15.01 8.33 -18.63
N LEU A 66 -14.02 7.50 -18.24
CA LEU A 66 -13.09 7.76 -17.13
C LEU A 66 -11.65 8.01 -17.60
N SER A 67 -11.40 8.01 -18.91
CA SER A 67 -10.08 8.35 -19.45
C SER A 67 -9.84 9.88 -19.42
N LEU A 68 -10.03 10.47 -18.25
CA LEU A 68 -9.54 11.82 -18.00
C LEU A 68 -8.02 11.78 -17.87
N PRO A 69 -7.26 12.62 -18.58
CA PRO A 69 -5.84 12.74 -18.37
C PRO A 69 -5.59 13.23 -16.94
N LEU A 70 -5.16 12.34 -16.06
CA LEU A 70 -4.67 12.70 -14.73
C LEU A 70 -3.24 13.25 -14.84
N GLY A 71 -3.02 14.16 -15.78
CA GLY A 71 -1.82 14.97 -15.78
C GLY A 71 -1.86 15.93 -14.58
N ASN A 72 -0.70 16.21 -14.00
CA ASN A 72 -0.51 17.31 -13.03
C ASN A 72 -0.74 18.71 -13.67
N SER A 73 -1.54 18.79 -14.71
CA SER A 73 -2.10 20.04 -15.17
C SER A 73 -3.09 20.45 -14.09
N SER A 74 -2.67 21.44 -13.32
CA SER A 74 -3.47 22.22 -12.40
C SER A 74 -4.94 22.27 -12.80
N ILE A 75 -5.82 22.30 -11.83
CA ILE A 75 -7.26 22.60 -11.94
C ILE A 75 -7.55 23.75 -12.92
N GLU A 76 -6.60 24.64 -13.19
CA GLU A 76 -6.64 25.72 -14.16
C GLU A 76 -6.85 25.29 -15.63
N ASN A 77 -6.49 24.05 -16.02
CA ASN A 77 -6.71 23.55 -17.39
C ASN A 77 -8.09 22.91 -17.61
N LEU A 78 -8.92 22.78 -16.59
CA LEU A 78 -10.33 22.37 -16.75
C LEU A 78 -11.20 23.42 -17.48
N ASN A 79 -10.70 24.64 -17.67
CA ASN A 79 -11.40 25.72 -18.37
C ASN A 79 -11.14 25.78 -19.89
N HIS A 80 -10.29 24.93 -20.43
CA HIS A 80 -10.16 24.78 -21.88
C HIS A 80 -11.22 23.81 -22.40
N LYS A 81 -12.08 24.34 -23.27
CA LYS A 81 -13.13 23.71 -24.07
C LYS A 81 -12.67 22.36 -24.66
N ASP A 82 -12.62 21.33 -23.84
CA ASP A 82 -12.54 19.97 -24.34
C ASP A 82 -13.97 19.46 -24.44
N THR A 83 -14.53 19.58 -25.65
CA THR A 83 -15.89 19.15 -25.99
C THR A 83 -16.16 17.70 -25.63
N GLY A 84 -15.11 16.89 -25.44
CA GLY A 84 -15.18 15.51 -24.96
C GLY A 84 -15.62 15.36 -23.50
N VAL A 85 -15.28 16.29 -22.62
CA VAL A 85 -15.67 16.25 -21.20
C VAL A 85 -17.15 16.63 -21.03
N GLU A 86 -17.59 17.67 -21.75
CA GLU A 86 -19.00 18.07 -21.76
C GLU A 86 -19.91 16.99 -22.36
N GLU A 87 -19.48 16.32 -23.43
CA GLU A 87 -20.20 15.19 -24.01
C GLU A 87 -20.21 13.96 -23.10
N SER A 88 -19.13 13.71 -22.39
CA SER A 88 -19.05 12.63 -21.40
C SER A 88 -19.92 12.90 -20.16
N LEU A 89 -19.93 14.14 -19.67
CA LEU A 89 -20.83 14.59 -18.61
C LEU A 89 -22.30 14.58 -19.04
N LYS A 90 -22.60 15.00 -20.28
CA LYS A 90 -23.96 14.88 -20.85
C LYS A 90 -24.39 13.42 -21.00
N ARG A 91 -23.50 12.53 -21.40
CA ARG A 91 -23.80 11.07 -21.46
C ARG A 91 -24.03 10.46 -20.08
N LEU A 92 -23.31 10.90 -19.06
CA LEU A 92 -23.56 10.50 -17.66
C LEU A 92 -24.91 11.02 -17.14
N THR A 93 -25.41 12.15 -17.65
CA THR A 93 -26.69 12.75 -17.24
C THR A 93 -27.87 12.39 -18.14
N THR A 94 -27.63 11.87 -19.35
CA THR A 94 -28.69 11.65 -20.35
C THR A 94 -28.88 10.22 -20.84
N THR A 95 -27.99 9.29 -20.53
CA THR A 95 -28.16 7.88 -20.92
C THR A 95 -28.31 6.97 -19.71
N GLY A 96 -29.54 6.62 -19.45
CA GLY A 96 -29.97 5.41 -18.75
C GLY A 96 -29.33 5.19 -17.38
N GLU A 97 -30.14 5.00 -16.39
CA GLU A 97 -29.80 4.52 -15.06
C GLU A 97 -28.57 3.61 -15.13
N SER A 98 -27.45 4.04 -14.57
CA SER A 98 -26.36 3.12 -14.25
C SER A 98 -27.00 1.97 -13.48
N LYS A 99 -27.03 0.78 -14.04
CA LYS A 99 -27.63 -0.40 -13.38
C LYS A 99 -26.89 -0.76 -12.09
N ASN A 100 -25.75 -0.12 -11.85
CA ASN A 100 -24.88 -0.37 -10.71
C ASN A 100 -24.74 0.92 -9.88
N HIS A 101 -25.70 1.16 -9.01
CA HIS A 101 -25.67 2.25 -8.04
C HIS A 101 -25.96 1.75 -6.63
N VAL A 102 -25.36 2.40 -5.67
CA VAL A 102 -25.57 2.18 -4.23
C VAL A 102 -26.35 3.37 -3.69
N MET A 103 -27.55 3.14 -3.17
CA MET A 103 -28.33 4.15 -2.46
C MET A 103 -28.12 3.99 -0.96
N VAL A 104 -27.60 5.03 -0.33
CA VAL A 104 -27.44 5.09 1.12
C VAL A 104 -28.48 6.00 1.71
N THR A 105 -29.37 5.42 2.49
CA THR A 105 -30.44 6.13 3.19
C THR A 105 -30.07 6.41 4.65
N LYS A 106 -30.85 7.27 5.30
CA LYS A 106 -30.64 7.68 6.69
C LYS A 106 -30.66 6.50 7.66
N ARG A 107 -31.48 5.46 7.36
CA ARG A 107 -31.57 4.20 8.10
C ARG A 107 -31.63 3.04 7.13
N THR A 108 -31.09 1.89 7.53
CA THR A 108 -31.21 0.63 6.79
C THR A 108 -31.52 -0.51 7.75
N ASN A 109 -32.26 -1.51 7.26
CA ASN A 109 -32.51 -2.75 7.98
C ASN A 109 -31.55 -3.87 7.59
N ASP A 110 -30.68 -3.63 6.60
CA ASP A 110 -29.65 -4.60 6.21
C ASP A 110 -28.46 -4.51 7.18
N PRO A 111 -28.18 -5.57 7.96
CA PRO A 111 -27.13 -5.56 8.97
C PRO A 111 -25.70 -5.46 8.37
N LYS A 112 -25.54 -5.75 7.07
CA LYS A 112 -24.26 -5.65 6.38
C LYS A 112 -23.91 -4.24 5.93
N LEU A 113 -24.91 -3.35 5.88
CA LEU A 113 -24.75 -2.00 5.38
C LEU A 113 -24.58 -1.00 6.53
N ILE A 114 -23.84 0.05 6.24
CA ILE A 114 -23.70 1.20 7.12
C ILE A 114 -24.69 2.25 6.65
N ASP A 115 -25.68 2.59 7.47
CA ASP A 115 -26.62 3.66 7.16
C ASP A 115 -25.96 5.05 7.31
N LEU A 116 -26.59 6.06 6.72
CA LEU A 116 -26.03 7.40 6.69
C LEU A 116 -25.94 8.03 8.09
N SER A 117 -26.92 7.75 8.96
CA SER A 117 -26.88 8.24 10.34
C SER A 117 -25.66 7.70 11.10
N ARG A 118 -25.33 6.42 10.86
CA ARG A 118 -24.17 5.78 11.46
C ARG A 118 -22.85 6.29 10.85
N GLY A 119 -22.80 6.43 9.52
CA GLY A 119 -21.62 6.91 8.80
C GLY A 119 -21.26 8.38 9.05
N LEU A 120 -22.24 9.18 9.48
CA LEU A 120 -22.04 10.60 9.83
C LEU A 120 -21.80 10.84 11.34
N GLN A 121 -21.97 9.81 12.17
CA GLN A 121 -21.78 9.90 13.63
C GLN A 121 -20.36 9.49 14.01
N TYR A 122 -19.95 9.80 15.24
CA TYR A 122 -18.78 9.19 15.87
C TYR A 122 -18.92 7.66 15.89
N SER A 123 -17.84 6.97 15.62
CA SER A 123 -17.80 5.51 15.57
C SER A 123 -16.80 4.93 16.56
N GLU A 124 -16.79 3.62 16.67
CA GLU A 124 -15.79 2.87 17.42
C GLU A 124 -14.39 3.20 16.92
N VAL A 125 -13.44 3.24 17.84
CA VAL A 125 -12.03 3.58 17.53
C VAL A 125 -11.43 2.59 16.54
N GLU A 126 -11.79 1.33 16.66
CA GLU A 126 -11.32 0.24 15.81
C GLU A 126 -11.89 0.31 14.38
N GLY A 127 -13.07 0.91 14.23
CA GLY A 127 -13.81 1.03 12.97
C GLY A 127 -15.26 0.56 13.10
N ILE A 128 -16.09 0.88 12.12
CA ILE A 128 -17.50 0.48 12.09
C ILE A 128 -17.57 -1.05 11.92
N PRO A 129 -18.38 -1.77 12.73
CA PRO A 129 -18.40 -3.24 12.78
C PRO A 129 -18.55 -3.94 11.43
N GLN A 130 -19.39 -3.42 10.52
CA GLN A 130 -19.59 -3.98 9.19
C GLN A 130 -18.30 -4.00 8.37
N LEU A 131 -17.60 -2.88 8.31
CA LEU A 131 -16.33 -2.82 7.59
C LEU A 131 -15.25 -3.69 8.26
N LEU A 132 -15.20 -3.74 9.59
CA LEU A 132 -14.27 -4.63 10.31
C LEU A 132 -14.56 -6.10 10.00
N GLU A 133 -15.82 -6.48 9.87
CA GLU A 133 -16.19 -7.85 9.46
C GLU A 133 -15.70 -8.16 8.05
N PHE A 134 -15.93 -7.24 7.11
CA PHE A 134 -15.37 -7.38 5.76
C PHE A 134 -13.84 -7.56 5.80
N THR A 135 -13.10 -6.71 6.53
CA THR A 135 -11.63 -6.81 6.60
C THR A 135 -11.16 -8.15 7.16
N ARG A 136 -11.80 -8.65 8.23
CA ARG A 136 -11.49 -9.97 8.79
C ARG A 136 -11.80 -11.11 7.81
N ASN A 137 -12.93 -11.04 7.12
CA ASN A 137 -13.32 -12.06 6.15
C ASN A 137 -12.38 -12.06 4.92
N LEU A 138 -11.94 -10.88 4.46
CA LEU A 138 -10.94 -10.76 3.40
C LEU A 138 -9.61 -11.42 3.82
N ILE A 139 -9.12 -11.14 5.02
CA ILE A 139 -7.87 -11.74 5.52
C ILE A 139 -8.01 -13.26 5.68
N LYS A 140 -9.11 -13.75 6.24
CA LYS A 140 -9.38 -15.19 6.31
C LYS A 140 -9.38 -15.88 4.95
N ARG A 141 -9.90 -15.21 3.93
CA ARG A 141 -9.99 -15.73 2.55
C ARG A 141 -8.65 -15.71 1.82
N ALA A 142 -7.85 -14.65 1.98
CA ALA A 142 -6.65 -14.40 1.18
C ALA A 142 -5.33 -14.69 1.91
N HIS A 143 -5.24 -14.36 3.20
CA HIS A 143 -3.99 -14.38 3.97
C HIS A 143 -4.19 -14.88 5.41
N PRO A 144 -4.81 -16.05 5.63
CA PRO A 144 -5.18 -16.50 6.99
C PRO A 144 -3.95 -16.64 7.90
N PRO A 145 -3.90 -15.92 9.04
CA PRO A 145 -2.86 -16.14 10.05
C PRO A 145 -2.94 -17.57 10.63
N LYS A 146 -1.82 -18.08 11.15
CA LYS A 146 -1.74 -19.43 11.75
C LYS A 146 -2.03 -19.47 13.25
N TYR A 147 -2.52 -18.38 13.82
CA TYR A 147 -2.91 -18.27 15.23
C TYR A 147 -4.27 -17.59 15.35
N ASP A 148 -5.00 -17.85 16.43
CA ASP A 148 -6.38 -17.40 16.60
C ASP A 148 -6.49 -15.96 17.13
N ASP A 149 -5.51 -15.51 17.92
CA ASP A 149 -5.52 -14.21 18.58
C ASP A 149 -5.10 -13.05 17.68
N TRP A 150 -5.71 -12.95 16.48
CA TRP A 150 -5.52 -11.83 15.57
C TRP A 150 -6.82 -11.06 15.35
N THR A 151 -6.70 -9.82 14.96
CA THR A 151 -7.84 -8.97 14.58
C THR A 151 -7.40 -7.84 13.64
N THR A 152 -8.34 -6.98 13.28
CA THR A 152 -8.12 -5.81 12.42
C THR A 152 -8.56 -4.53 13.10
N ILE A 153 -7.93 -3.42 12.72
CA ILE A 153 -8.33 -2.05 13.08
C ILE A 153 -8.24 -1.17 11.83
N VAL A 154 -9.24 -0.33 11.63
CA VAL A 154 -9.27 0.62 10.50
C VAL A 154 -8.30 1.77 10.75
N SER A 155 -7.69 2.28 9.67
CA SER A 155 -6.76 3.40 9.69
C SER A 155 -7.11 4.45 8.62
N ASN A 156 -6.60 5.67 8.77
CA ASN A 156 -6.74 6.75 7.78
C ASN A 156 -5.78 6.56 6.59
N GLY A 157 -5.79 5.35 6.01
CA GLY A 157 -4.88 4.89 4.96
C GLY A 157 -3.55 4.38 5.51
N ALA A 158 -2.69 3.83 4.62
CA ALA A 158 -1.44 3.19 5.01
C ALA A 158 -0.49 4.12 5.81
N GLY A 159 -0.39 5.40 5.45
CA GLY A 159 0.50 6.33 6.18
C GLY A 159 0.16 6.47 7.66
N ASP A 160 -1.12 6.54 8.02
CA ASP A 160 -1.58 6.52 9.41
C ASP A 160 -1.33 5.14 10.05
N GLY A 161 -1.59 4.06 9.30
CA GLY A 161 -1.31 2.70 9.74
C GLY A 161 0.17 2.48 10.07
N LEU A 162 1.07 2.96 9.22
CA LEU A 162 2.52 2.90 9.43
C LEU A 162 2.94 3.68 10.67
N ASN A 163 2.44 4.91 10.84
CA ASN A 163 2.75 5.72 12.03
C ASN A 163 2.32 4.99 13.32
N LYS A 164 1.13 4.37 13.31
CA LYS A 164 0.61 3.60 14.45
C LYS A 164 1.44 2.33 14.71
N ALA A 165 1.88 1.63 13.66
CA ALA A 165 2.74 0.46 13.79
C ALA A 165 4.12 0.85 14.34
N MET A 166 4.75 1.93 13.84
CA MET A 166 6.03 2.40 14.37
C MET A 166 5.91 2.77 15.85
N ASP A 167 4.86 3.49 16.23
CA ASP A 167 4.61 3.83 17.63
C ASP A 167 4.39 2.60 18.53
N ALA A 168 3.74 1.56 18.00
CA ALA A 168 3.49 0.34 18.77
C ALA A 168 4.77 -0.45 19.09
N PHE A 169 5.78 -0.42 18.22
CA PHE A 169 6.99 -1.22 18.38
C PHE A 169 8.21 -0.45 18.86
N LEU A 170 8.32 0.86 18.56
CA LEU A 170 9.54 1.62 18.75
C LEU A 170 9.43 2.60 19.92
N ASP A 171 10.35 2.48 20.85
CA ASP A 171 10.70 3.53 21.81
C ASP A 171 11.86 4.39 21.23
N PRO A 172 12.08 5.63 21.74
CA PRO A 172 13.21 6.44 21.29
C PRO A 172 14.54 5.73 21.41
N GLY A 173 15.27 5.68 20.29
CA GLY A 173 16.57 5.01 20.18
C GLY A 173 16.49 3.52 19.83
N ASP A 174 15.31 2.93 19.66
CA ASP A 174 15.16 1.59 19.14
C ASP A 174 15.53 1.51 17.65
N VAL A 175 16.04 0.36 17.22
CA VAL A 175 16.53 0.13 15.86
C VAL A 175 15.47 -0.59 15.03
N ILE A 176 15.29 -0.13 13.79
CA ILE A 176 14.44 -0.78 12.79
C ILE A 176 15.22 -1.02 11.49
N LEU A 177 15.15 -2.26 10.97
CA LEU A 177 15.68 -2.59 9.66
C LEU A 177 14.75 -2.07 8.58
N VAL A 178 15.32 -1.49 7.51
CA VAL A 178 14.57 -0.90 6.39
C VAL A 178 15.27 -1.24 5.08
N GLU A 179 14.53 -1.65 4.06
CA GLU A 179 15.09 -1.84 2.71
C GLU A 179 15.81 -0.58 2.22
N GLU A 180 17.06 -0.68 1.75
CA GLU A 180 17.94 0.47 1.44
C GLU A 180 17.31 1.50 0.48
N PHE A 181 16.51 1.03 -0.47
CA PHE A 181 15.62 1.86 -1.28
C PHE A 181 14.19 1.50 -0.93
N THR A 182 13.41 2.49 -0.54
CA THR A 182 12.07 2.25 0.00
C THR A 182 11.12 3.43 -0.22
N PHE A 183 9.89 3.30 0.24
CA PHE A 183 8.94 4.41 0.34
C PHE A 183 9.40 5.38 1.43
N THR A 184 10.25 6.34 1.06
CA THR A 184 10.94 7.23 2.00
C THR A 184 10.05 8.00 2.99
N PRO A 185 8.75 8.30 2.74
CA PRO A 185 7.91 8.89 3.76
C PRO A 185 7.79 8.06 5.05
N VAL A 186 8.05 6.74 5.03
CA VAL A 186 8.07 5.90 6.24
C VAL A 186 9.18 6.32 7.21
N LEU A 187 10.28 6.89 6.71
CA LEU A 187 11.39 7.37 7.54
C LEU A 187 10.92 8.47 8.51
N LEU A 188 9.95 9.29 8.09
CA LEU A 188 9.35 10.30 8.96
C LEU A 188 8.50 9.64 10.07
N ASN A 189 7.83 8.52 9.79
CA ASN A 189 7.09 7.77 10.80
C ASN A 189 8.05 7.13 11.83
N ILE A 190 9.18 6.58 11.35
CA ILE A 190 10.24 6.02 12.20
C ILE A 190 10.84 7.13 13.09
N GLN A 191 11.18 8.27 12.48
CA GLN A 191 11.72 9.43 13.20
C GLN A 191 10.73 9.96 14.25
N ASN A 192 9.43 10.02 13.90
CA ASN A 192 8.38 10.46 14.84
C ASN A 192 8.26 9.53 16.05
N ALA A 193 8.51 8.23 15.89
CA ALA A 193 8.59 7.27 16.99
C ALA A 193 9.93 7.33 17.77
N GLY A 194 10.91 8.09 17.27
CA GLY A 194 12.27 8.16 17.80
C GLY A 194 13.17 7.00 17.40
N GLY A 195 12.75 6.20 16.41
CA GLY A 195 13.48 5.03 15.94
C GLY A 195 14.71 5.38 15.07
N ILE A 196 15.65 4.47 15.00
CA ILE A 196 16.87 4.55 14.19
C ILE A 196 16.73 3.59 13.00
N PRO A 197 16.56 4.09 11.76
CA PRO A 197 16.49 3.23 10.58
C PRO A 197 17.88 2.72 10.21
N VAL A 198 18.01 1.41 9.99
CA VAL A 198 19.22 0.77 9.49
C VAL A 198 18.94 0.16 8.13
N PRO A 199 19.60 0.63 7.05
CA PRO A 199 19.37 0.12 5.71
C PRO A 199 19.88 -1.32 5.56
N ILE A 200 19.06 -2.16 4.93
CA ILE A 200 19.46 -3.50 4.47
C ILE A 200 19.59 -3.51 2.96
N LYS A 201 20.68 -4.09 2.50
CA LYS A 201 21.05 -4.12 1.08
C LYS A 201 20.00 -4.83 0.24
N LEU A 202 19.73 -4.29 -0.94
CA LEU A 202 18.92 -4.95 -1.96
C LEU A 202 19.80 -5.58 -3.05
N ASN A 203 19.38 -6.72 -3.55
CA ASN A 203 19.90 -7.29 -4.78
C ASN A 203 19.09 -6.71 -5.96
N LEU A 204 19.72 -5.84 -6.77
CA LEU A 204 19.09 -5.17 -7.91
C LEU A 204 19.31 -5.92 -9.24
N ASP A 205 19.70 -7.20 -9.21
CA ASP A 205 19.88 -7.98 -10.43
C ASP A 205 18.54 -8.21 -11.15
N ALA A 206 18.33 -7.47 -12.22
CA ALA A 206 17.17 -7.60 -13.10
C ALA A 206 17.31 -8.73 -14.14
N THR A 207 18.55 -9.25 -14.33
CA THR A 207 18.84 -10.15 -15.45
C THR A 207 18.60 -11.61 -15.13
N SER A 208 18.80 -12.03 -13.88
CA SER A 208 18.62 -13.41 -13.46
C SER A 208 17.13 -13.82 -13.34
N GLY A 209 16.24 -12.86 -13.23
CA GLY A 209 14.83 -13.10 -12.91
C GLY A 209 14.61 -13.73 -11.52
N LYS A 210 15.66 -13.81 -10.71
CA LYS A 210 15.69 -14.47 -9.39
C LYS A 210 15.81 -13.50 -8.22
N SER A 211 16.00 -12.20 -8.48
CA SER A 211 16.06 -11.24 -7.39
C SER A 211 14.70 -11.09 -6.71
N GLU A 212 14.72 -11.14 -5.40
CA GLU A 212 13.55 -11.00 -4.53
C GLU A 212 13.60 -9.69 -3.72
N GLY A 213 14.46 -8.75 -4.11
CA GLY A 213 14.68 -7.47 -3.47
C GLY A 213 15.76 -7.57 -2.39
N ILE A 214 15.43 -7.92 -1.16
CA ILE A 214 16.40 -8.01 -0.04
C ILE A 214 17.54 -8.98 -0.38
N ASP A 215 18.79 -8.53 -0.18
CA ASP A 215 19.95 -9.40 -0.19
C ASP A 215 19.95 -10.24 1.09
N PHE A 216 19.52 -11.49 0.97
CA PHE A 216 19.34 -12.39 2.12
C PHE A 216 20.65 -12.70 2.84
N GLU A 217 21.75 -12.91 2.10
CA GLU A 217 23.04 -13.22 2.71
C GLU A 217 23.61 -12.00 3.44
N TYR A 218 23.41 -10.80 2.89
CA TYR A 218 23.75 -9.57 3.60
C TYR A 218 22.93 -9.43 4.90
N LEU A 219 21.60 -9.61 4.84
CA LEU A 219 20.72 -9.52 6.01
C LEU A 219 21.13 -10.53 7.10
N LYS A 220 21.38 -11.78 6.70
CA LYS A 220 21.81 -12.85 7.59
C LYS A 220 23.15 -12.51 8.26
N ASN A 221 24.14 -12.13 7.47
CA ASN A 221 25.46 -11.74 7.98
C ASN A 221 25.38 -10.52 8.92
N LEU A 222 24.57 -9.52 8.58
CA LEU A 222 24.34 -8.35 9.43
C LEU A 222 23.79 -8.73 10.80
N LEU A 223 22.80 -9.63 10.84
CA LEU A 223 22.20 -10.08 12.09
C LEU A 223 23.12 -10.99 12.91
N GLU A 224 23.92 -11.84 12.26
CA GLU A 224 24.89 -12.74 12.92
C GLU A 224 26.04 -11.96 13.55
N ASN A 225 26.54 -10.92 12.87
CA ASN A 225 27.70 -10.13 13.27
C ASN A 225 27.32 -8.69 13.67
N TRP A 226 26.11 -8.51 14.24
CA TRP A 226 25.52 -7.19 14.51
C TRP A 226 26.43 -6.26 15.31
N ASP A 227 26.99 -6.75 16.42
CA ASP A 227 27.78 -5.92 17.34
C ASP A 227 29.13 -5.49 16.72
N GLU A 228 29.65 -6.27 15.77
CA GLU A 228 30.86 -5.94 15.01
C GLU A 228 30.56 -4.97 13.87
N LEU A 229 29.48 -5.22 13.13
CA LEU A 229 29.12 -4.44 11.94
C LEU A 229 28.40 -3.13 12.27
N ARG A 230 27.84 -2.99 13.47
CA ARG A 230 27.08 -1.82 13.93
C ARG A 230 27.49 -1.40 15.35
N PRO A 231 28.80 -1.18 15.59
CA PRO A 231 29.31 -0.83 16.93
C PRO A 231 28.72 0.50 17.45
N GLU A 232 28.35 1.41 16.56
CA GLU A 232 27.75 2.71 16.89
C GLU A 232 26.35 2.58 17.52
N LEU A 233 25.71 1.42 17.43
CA LEU A 233 24.39 1.16 18.02
C LEU A 233 24.48 0.58 19.44
N GLU A 234 25.67 0.49 20.03
CA GLU A 234 25.88 0.11 21.43
C GLU A 234 25.14 -1.19 21.83
N LYS A 235 25.20 -2.21 20.98
CA LYS A 235 24.53 -3.52 21.12
C LYS A 235 23.00 -3.50 21.07
N LYS A 236 22.37 -2.38 20.70
CA LYS A 236 20.91 -2.33 20.48
C LYS A 236 20.56 -3.19 19.26
N LYS A 237 19.77 -4.23 19.47
CA LYS A 237 19.32 -5.13 18.41
C LYS A 237 18.10 -4.57 17.69
N PRO A 238 17.86 -4.96 16.43
CA PRO A 238 16.65 -4.54 15.72
C PRO A 238 15.37 -5.00 16.43
N LYS A 239 14.42 -4.08 16.58
CA LYS A 239 13.08 -4.33 17.12
C LYS A 239 12.09 -4.77 16.04
N ALA A 240 12.28 -4.28 14.81
CA ALA A 240 11.41 -4.59 13.70
C ALA A 240 12.16 -4.54 12.37
N LEU A 241 11.59 -5.20 11.37
CA LEU A 241 11.87 -5.04 9.94
C LEU A 241 10.66 -4.41 9.28
N TYR A 242 10.85 -3.28 8.59
CA TYR A 242 9.87 -2.74 7.66
C TYR A 242 10.19 -3.21 6.24
N THR A 243 9.20 -3.79 5.55
CA THR A 243 9.36 -4.29 4.18
C THR A 243 8.10 -4.10 3.35
N ILE A 244 8.29 -3.81 2.05
CA ILE A 244 7.23 -3.83 1.02
C ILE A 244 7.42 -5.12 0.21
N ALA A 245 6.86 -6.21 0.71
CA ALA A 245 7.14 -7.56 0.21
C ALA A 245 6.59 -7.86 -1.18
N SER A 246 5.59 -7.10 -1.66
CA SER A 246 4.92 -7.30 -2.96
C SER A 246 4.96 -6.02 -3.78
N GLY A 247 5.56 -6.06 -4.99
CA GLY A 247 5.67 -4.89 -5.86
C GLY A 247 6.40 -3.74 -5.20
N GLN A 248 7.53 -4.04 -4.58
CA GLN A 248 8.35 -3.13 -3.77
C GLN A 248 8.50 -1.75 -4.41
N ASN A 249 8.28 -0.72 -3.64
CA ASN A 249 8.49 0.66 -4.06
C ASN A 249 9.84 1.16 -3.52
N PRO A 250 10.85 1.38 -4.39
CA PRO A 250 10.77 1.71 -5.82
C PRO A 250 11.01 0.56 -6.80
N THR A 251 11.57 -0.57 -6.40
CA THR A 251 12.21 -1.50 -7.33
C THR A 251 11.26 -2.30 -8.21
N GLY A 252 10.05 -2.59 -7.72
CA GLY A 252 9.10 -3.48 -8.38
C GLY A 252 9.30 -4.98 -8.05
N PHE A 253 10.32 -5.33 -7.27
CA PHE A 253 10.53 -6.71 -6.83
C PHE A 253 9.39 -7.23 -5.96
N THR A 254 9.23 -8.55 -5.96
CA THR A 254 8.24 -9.25 -5.16
C THR A 254 8.89 -10.49 -4.56
N GLN A 255 8.83 -10.61 -3.25
CA GLN A 255 9.37 -11.75 -2.50
C GLN A 255 8.49 -12.98 -2.68
N SER A 256 9.07 -14.13 -3.02
CA SER A 256 8.38 -15.41 -3.02
C SER A 256 8.03 -15.86 -1.59
N ILE A 257 7.12 -16.82 -1.47
CA ILE A 257 6.76 -17.35 -0.14
C ILE A 257 7.95 -18.08 0.52
N GLU A 258 8.82 -18.71 -0.28
CA GLU A 258 10.04 -19.36 0.18
C GLU A 258 11.02 -18.34 0.75
N PHE A 259 11.16 -17.20 0.09
CA PHE A 259 12.00 -16.11 0.58
C PHE A 259 11.44 -15.51 1.86
N ARG A 260 10.12 -15.21 1.89
CA ARG A 260 9.44 -14.72 3.09
C ARG A 260 9.64 -15.66 4.28
N ARG A 261 9.60 -16.97 4.05
CA ARG A 261 9.86 -17.97 5.11
C ARG A 261 11.29 -17.86 5.66
N LYS A 262 12.29 -17.67 4.80
CA LYS A 262 13.68 -17.46 5.26
C LYS A 262 13.81 -16.21 6.12
N VAL A 263 13.21 -15.09 5.70
CA VAL A 263 13.22 -13.83 6.47
C VAL A 263 12.44 -13.98 7.79
N TYR A 264 11.28 -14.64 7.76
CA TYR A 264 10.48 -14.91 8.96
C TYR A 264 11.27 -15.75 9.99
N ASN A 265 12.02 -16.76 9.53
CA ASN A 265 12.88 -17.56 10.41
C ASN A 265 13.99 -16.72 11.06
N LEU A 266 14.54 -15.72 10.35
CA LEU A 266 15.47 -14.76 10.97
C LEU A 266 14.77 -13.89 12.01
N ALA A 267 13.53 -13.47 11.74
CA ALA A 267 12.74 -12.68 12.69
C ALA A 267 12.47 -13.48 13.98
N GLU A 268 12.19 -14.78 13.89
CA GLU A 268 12.07 -15.64 15.06
C GLU A 268 13.40 -15.84 15.79
N LYS A 269 14.47 -16.13 15.05
CA LYS A 269 15.80 -16.37 15.63
C LYS A 269 16.37 -15.16 16.37
N TYR A 270 16.17 -13.94 15.83
CA TYR A 270 16.73 -12.69 16.36
C TYR A 270 15.70 -11.81 17.07
N ASP A 271 14.49 -12.33 17.25
CA ASP A 271 13.39 -11.75 18.04
C ASP A 271 13.02 -10.31 17.64
N PHE A 272 12.67 -10.12 16.38
CA PHE A 272 12.13 -8.86 15.89
C PHE A 272 10.76 -9.01 15.21
N ALA A 273 9.97 -7.94 15.18
CA ALA A 273 8.69 -7.90 14.48
C ALA A 273 8.87 -7.65 12.97
N ILE A 274 7.90 -8.05 12.16
CA ILE A 274 7.83 -7.72 10.74
C ILE A 274 6.65 -6.76 10.52
N ILE A 275 6.92 -5.57 10.02
CA ILE A 275 5.92 -4.59 9.57
C ILE A 275 5.86 -4.73 8.04
N GLU A 276 4.85 -5.49 7.58
CA GLU A 276 4.59 -5.73 6.16
C GLU A 276 3.69 -4.61 5.63
N ASP A 277 4.27 -3.66 4.89
CA ASP A 277 3.51 -2.61 4.19
C ASP A 277 3.06 -3.16 2.84
N ASP A 278 1.77 -3.42 2.67
CA ASP A 278 1.28 -4.07 1.47
C ASP A 278 0.14 -3.32 0.77
N PRO A 279 0.44 -2.21 0.09
CA PRO A 279 -0.53 -1.53 -0.75
C PRO A 279 -0.77 -2.21 -2.11
N TYR A 280 0.02 -3.23 -2.47
CA TYR A 280 0.08 -3.79 -3.83
C TYR A 280 -0.15 -5.29 -3.92
N GLY A 281 -0.16 -6.04 -2.83
CA GLY A 281 -0.12 -7.51 -2.81
C GLY A 281 -1.22 -8.19 -3.61
N TYR A 282 -2.40 -7.59 -3.65
CA TYR A 282 -3.50 -8.07 -4.48
C TYR A 282 -3.32 -7.76 -5.98
N LEU A 283 -2.49 -6.80 -6.37
CA LEU A 283 -2.18 -6.47 -7.76
C LEU A 283 -0.99 -7.31 -8.26
N THR A 284 -1.08 -8.62 -8.14
CA THR A 284 -0.08 -9.54 -8.70
C THR A 284 -0.15 -9.54 -10.22
N LEU A 285 0.99 -9.64 -10.88
CA LEU A 285 1.09 -9.58 -12.34
C LEU A 285 1.76 -10.87 -12.86
N PRO A 286 1.30 -11.43 -14.01
CA PRO A 286 2.00 -12.52 -14.65
C PRO A 286 3.39 -12.05 -15.16
N PRO A 287 4.27 -12.96 -15.60
CA PRO A 287 5.46 -12.57 -16.36
C PRO A 287 5.13 -11.62 -17.50
N PHE A 288 6.09 -10.77 -17.87
CA PHE A 288 5.96 -9.95 -19.07
C PHE A 288 5.63 -10.84 -20.30
N SER A 289 4.70 -10.39 -21.09
CA SER A 289 4.33 -10.99 -22.37
C SER A 289 3.87 -9.91 -23.33
N ASP A 290 3.79 -10.26 -24.62
CA ASP A 290 3.24 -9.34 -25.62
C ASP A 290 1.84 -8.86 -25.20
N PRO A 291 1.56 -7.55 -25.22
CA PRO A 291 0.28 -6.97 -24.85
C PRO A 291 -0.93 -7.63 -25.51
N ASP A 292 -0.79 -8.09 -26.75
CA ASP A 292 -1.89 -8.69 -27.52
C ASP A 292 -2.26 -10.13 -27.09
N VAL A 293 -1.35 -10.82 -26.37
CA VAL A 293 -1.60 -12.18 -25.84
C VAL A 293 -2.47 -12.19 -24.59
N ILE A 294 -2.49 -11.10 -23.83
CA ILE A 294 -3.11 -11.02 -22.49
C ILE A 294 -4.65 -11.07 -22.56
N HIS A 295 -5.27 -10.57 -23.63
CA HIS A 295 -6.73 -10.54 -23.76
C HIS A 295 -7.41 -11.91 -23.66
N LYS A 296 -6.67 -13.01 -23.82
CA LYS A 296 -7.22 -14.38 -23.78
C LYS A 296 -7.07 -15.08 -22.43
N ILE A 297 -6.14 -14.67 -21.58
CA ILE A 297 -5.80 -15.38 -20.34
C ILE A 297 -6.58 -14.84 -19.14
N SER A 298 -6.88 -13.53 -19.12
CA SER A 298 -7.53 -12.89 -17.97
C SER A 298 -9.04 -13.13 -17.90
N ASP A 299 -9.69 -13.40 -19.03
CA ASP A 299 -11.14 -13.63 -19.06
C ASP A 299 -11.55 -14.97 -18.43
N PHE A 300 -10.58 -15.84 -18.13
CA PHE A 300 -10.79 -17.17 -17.55
C PHE A 300 -10.21 -17.37 -16.15
N LEU A 301 -9.58 -16.34 -15.54
CA LEU A 301 -9.02 -16.49 -14.21
C LEU A 301 -10.14 -16.42 -13.15
N THR A 302 -10.36 -17.54 -12.48
CA THR A 302 -11.29 -17.59 -11.34
C THR A 302 -10.65 -17.04 -10.06
N ILE A 303 -11.47 -16.73 -9.07
CA ILE A 303 -10.97 -16.31 -7.75
C ILE A 303 -10.12 -17.43 -7.13
N GLU A 304 -10.56 -18.68 -7.25
CA GLU A 304 -9.87 -19.85 -6.74
C GLU A 304 -8.49 -20.01 -7.37
N ASP A 305 -8.39 -19.91 -8.71
CA ASP A 305 -7.10 -19.95 -9.41
C ASP A 305 -6.19 -18.80 -8.98
N TYR A 306 -6.77 -17.61 -8.84
CA TYR A 306 -6.02 -16.44 -8.39
C TYR A 306 -5.45 -16.65 -6.98
N LEU A 307 -6.26 -17.07 -6.03
CA LEU A 307 -5.83 -17.28 -4.65
C LEU A 307 -4.84 -18.44 -4.52
N ALA A 308 -5.03 -19.52 -5.30
CA ALA A 308 -4.18 -20.70 -5.21
C ALA A 308 -2.83 -20.54 -5.91
N HIS A 309 -2.77 -19.80 -7.04
CA HIS A 309 -1.61 -19.85 -7.95
C HIS A 309 -1.01 -18.49 -8.28
N HIS A 310 -1.69 -17.40 -8.01
CA HIS A 310 -1.26 -16.06 -8.43
C HIS A 310 -1.09 -15.07 -7.27
N LEU A 311 -1.88 -15.19 -6.20
CA LEU A 311 -1.70 -14.39 -5.01
C LEU A 311 -0.53 -14.94 -4.19
N ILE A 312 0.46 -14.09 -3.91
CA ILE A 312 1.57 -14.50 -3.04
C ILE A 312 1.11 -14.32 -1.58
N PRO A 313 1.12 -15.39 -0.79
CA PRO A 313 0.68 -15.31 0.61
C PRO A 313 1.52 -14.33 1.44
N SER A 314 0.85 -13.52 2.26
CA SER A 314 1.47 -12.59 3.21
C SER A 314 2.39 -13.30 4.21
N TYR A 315 3.30 -12.55 4.85
CA TYR A 315 4.01 -13.00 6.06
C TYR A 315 3.06 -13.48 7.17
N LEU A 316 1.83 -12.95 7.25
CA LEU A 316 0.79 -13.42 8.18
C LEU A 316 0.55 -14.94 8.08
N THR A 317 0.64 -15.50 6.87
CA THR A 317 0.41 -16.95 6.66
C THR A 317 1.56 -17.83 7.16
N LEU A 318 2.69 -17.23 7.49
CA LEU A 318 3.85 -17.89 8.10
C LEU A 318 3.89 -17.69 9.61
N ASP A 319 3.22 -16.66 10.10
CA ASP A 319 3.30 -16.21 11.48
C ASP A 319 2.59 -17.16 12.45
N THR A 320 3.35 -17.69 13.41
CA THR A 320 2.88 -18.56 14.48
C THR A 320 3.01 -17.92 15.87
N SER A 321 3.68 -16.77 15.96
CA SER A 321 4.02 -16.10 17.22
C SER A 321 3.40 -14.70 17.36
N GLY A 322 2.66 -14.24 16.33
CA GLY A 322 2.00 -12.92 16.33
C GLY A 322 2.92 -11.75 16.03
N ARG A 323 4.15 -12.00 15.51
CA ARG A 323 5.17 -10.97 15.26
C ARG A 323 5.00 -10.20 13.95
N VAL A 324 4.03 -10.56 13.10
CA VAL A 324 3.75 -9.88 11.85
C VAL A 324 2.61 -8.89 12.04
N VAL A 325 2.84 -7.65 11.61
CA VAL A 325 1.81 -6.62 11.47
C VAL A 325 1.74 -6.20 10.01
N ARG A 326 0.57 -6.40 9.41
CA ARG A 326 0.34 -6.07 8.01
C ARG A 326 -0.49 -4.79 7.90
N ILE A 327 -0.02 -3.88 7.05
CA ILE A 327 -0.68 -2.60 6.74
C ILE A 327 -1.34 -2.72 5.37
N GLU A 328 -2.65 -2.63 5.35
CA GLU A 328 -3.50 -2.70 4.16
C GLU A 328 -4.09 -1.33 3.81
N THR A 329 -4.37 -1.10 2.55
CA THR A 329 -5.01 0.16 2.13
C THR A 329 -5.95 -0.01 0.94
N PHE A 330 -7.07 0.71 0.96
CA PHE A 330 -7.97 0.85 -0.19
C PHE A 330 -7.45 1.84 -1.24
N SER A 331 -6.33 2.53 -0.98
CA SER A 331 -5.83 3.62 -1.83
C SER A 331 -5.48 3.22 -3.25
N LYS A 332 -5.06 1.96 -3.48
CA LYS A 332 -4.61 1.49 -4.80
C LYS A 332 -5.63 0.63 -5.54
N LEU A 333 -6.61 0.10 -4.79
CA LEU A 333 -7.63 -0.80 -5.31
C LEU A 333 -9.02 -0.18 -5.36
N PHE A 334 -9.25 0.92 -4.62
CA PHE A 334 -10.52 1.63 -4.59
C PHE A 334 -10.33 3.11 -4.95
N ALA A 335 -9.94 3.94 -3.97
CA ALA A 335 -9.70 5.37 -4.21
C ALA A 335 -8.78 5.97 -3.12
N PRO A 336 -7.66 6.63 -3.48
CA PRO A 336 -6.72 7.17 -2.50
C PRO A 336 -7.28 8.34 -1.68
N GLY A 337 -8.21 9.10 -2.25
CA GLY A 337 -8.81 10.29 -1.60
C GLY A 337 -9.71 9.95 -0.41
N LEU A 338 -10.21 8.71 -0.30
CA LEU A 338 -11.01 8.26 0.84
C LEU A 338 -10.19 8.11 2.12
N ARG A 339 -8.86 8.07 2.02
CA ARG A 339 -7.96 7.94 3.18
C ARG A 339 -8.38 6.80 4.11
N LEU A 340 -8.54 5.60 3.55
CA LEU A 340 -9.00 4.42 4.27
C LEU A 340 -8.04 3.25 4.06
N GLY A 341 -7.76 2.53 5.14
CA GLY A 341 -6.96 1.32 5.20
C GLY A 341 -7.27 0.56 6.47
N PHE A 342 -6.54 -0.50 6.73
CA PHE A 342 -6.65 -1.25 7.98
C PHE A 342 -5.33 -1.93 8.32
N ILE A 343 -5.17 -2.29 9.58
CA ILE A 343 -4.02 -2.96 10.13
C ILE A 343 -4.46 -4.33 10.61
N VAL A 344 -3.67 -5.36 10.33
CA VAL A 344 -3.89 -6.73 10.78
C VAL A 344 -2.73 -7.15 11.66
N GLY A 345 -3.00 -7.77 12.79
CA GLY A 345 -1.96 -8.27 13.69
C GLY A 345 -2.52 -8.96 14.92
N HIS A 346 -1.63 -9.36 15.80
CA HIS A 346 -1.99 -9.94 17.09
C HIS A 346 -2.81 -8.96 17.93
N LYS A 347 -3.76 -9.46 18.72
CA LYS A 347 -4.66 -8.64 19.56
C LYS A 347 -3.92 -7.65 20.45
N ASP A 348 -2.79 -8.04 21.07
CA ASP A 348 -2.00 -7.15 21.91
C ASP A 348 -1.48 -5.93 21.13
N VAL A 349 -1.05 -6.13 19.88
CA VAL A 349 -0.59 -5.05 19.00
C VAL A 349 -1.76 -4.14 18.63
N ILE A 350 -2.88 -4.73 18.25
CA ILE A 350 -4.09 -3.97 17.88
C ILE A 350 -4.64 -3.19 19.09
N ASP A 351 -4.55 -3.72 20.30
CA ASP A 351 -4.96 -3.02 21.52
C ASP A 351 -4.12 -1.75 21.77
N VAL A 352 -2.79 -1.82 21.68
CA VAL A 352 -1.95 -0.61 21.86
C VAL A 352 -2.15 0.39 20.72
N ILE A 353 -2.39 -0.07 19.49
CA ILE A 353 -2.75 0.79 18.36
C ILE A 353 -4.12 1.46 18.60
N SER A 354 -5.08 0.73 19.13
CA SER A 354 -6.40 1.27 19.47
C SER A 354 -6.32 2.33 20.56
N LYS A 355 -5.52 2.10 21.62
CA LYS A 355 -5.24 3.11 22.65
C LYS A 355 -4.63 4.38 22.05
N TYR A 356 -3.67 4.26 21.15
CA TYR A 356 -3.10 5.41 20.43
C TYR A 356 -4.16 6.13 19.58
N SER A 357 -4.94 5.37 18.81
CA SER A 357 -6.02 5.92 17.96
C SER A 357 -7.06 6.68 18.79
N ASN A 358 -7.40 6.18 19.96
CA ASN A 358 -8.36 6.84 20.87
C ASN A 358 -7.93 8.25 21.29
N ILE A 359 -6.62 8.52 21.32
CA ILE A 359 -6.07 9.83 21.68
C ILE A 359 -5.94 10.73 20.44
N VAL A 360 -5.41 10.20 19.33
CA VAL A 360 -4.91 11.00 18.20
C VAL A 360 -5.95 11.19 17.10
N THR A 361 -6.61 10.12 16.67
CA THR A 361 -7.52 10.16 15.52
C THR A 361 -8.97 9.83 15.89
N ARG A 362 -9.21 9.29 17.06
CA ARG A 362 -10.47 8.67 17.47
C ARG A 362 -10.77 7.51 16.52
N SER A 363 -11.71 7.66 15.62
CA SER A 363 -12.03 6.71 14.56
C SER A 363 -11.63 7.27 13.19
N SER A 364 -11.49 6.40 12.20
CA SER A 364 -11.40 6.81 10.80
C SER A 364 -12.73 7.39 10.32
N SER A 365 -12.70 8.21 9.25
CA SER A 365 -13.90 8.85 8.68
C SER A 365 -15.03 7.85 8.47
N GLY A 366 -16.15 8.06 9.15
CA GLY A 366 -17.35 7.21 9.01
C GLY A 366 -17.92 7.24 7.60
N THR A 367 -17.88 8.39 6.93
CA THR A 367 -18.31 8.53 5.53
C THR A 367 -17.45 7.68 4.59
N SER A 368 -16.12 7.66 4.77
CA SER A 368 -15.22 6.81 3.98
C SER A 368 -15.49 5.33 4.21
N GLN A 369 -15.70 4.93 5.47
CA GLN A 369 -16.05 3.55 5.83
C GLN A 369 -17.39 3.14 5.20
N LEU A 370 -18.40 3.99 5.28
CA LEU A 370 -19.72 3.80 4.68
C LEU A 370 -19.62 3.60 3.16
N ILE A 371 -18.90 4.49 2.45
CA ILE A 371 -18.77 4.40 0.99
C ILE A 371 -18.11 3.07 0.60
N VAL A 372 -16.98 2.74 1.22
CA VAL A 372 -16.23 1.52 0.88
C VAL A 372 -17.04 0.27 1.21
N ASN A 373 -17.60 0.19 2.43
CA ASN A 373 -18.39 -0.96 2.85
C ASN A 373 -19.59 -1.19 1.94
N ASN A 374 -20.40 -0.15 1.71
CA ASN A 374 -21.67 -0.33 0.98
C ASN A 374 -21.45 -0.58 -0.51
N VAL A 375 -20.41 -0.02 -1.12
CA VAL A 375 -20.02 -0.38 -2.49
C VAL A 375 -19.57 -1.84 -2.56
N ILE A 376 -18.76 -2.31 -1.62
CA ILE A 376 -18.32 -3.70 -1.58
C ILE A 376 -19.52 -4.66 -1.39
N GLU A 377 -20.41 -4.37 -0.44
CA GLU A 377 -21.52 -5.27 -0.14
C GLU A 377 -22.61 -5.24 -1.22
N GLN A 378 -23.08 -4.06 -1.64
CA GLN A 378 -24.22 -3.93 -2.57
C GLN A 378 -23.81 -4.04 -4.04
N SER A 379 -22.66 -3.44 -4.43
CA SER A 379 -22.29 -3.37 -5.83
C SER A 379 -21.37 -4.52 -6.24
N PHE A 380 -20.39 -4.86 -5.41
CA PHE A 380 -19.48 -5.95 -5.72
C PHE A 380 -19.99 -7.31 -5.25
N GLY A 381 -20.73 -7.40 -4.16
CA GLY A 381 -21.26 -8.65 -3.60
C GLY A 381 -20.33 -9.29 -2.55
N GLY A 382 -19.77 -8.46 -1.64
CA GLY A 382 -18.94 -8.90 -0.53
C GLY A 382 -17.50 -9.25 -0.92
N VAL A 383 -16.87 -10.16 -0.18
CA VAL A 383 -15.44 -10.49 -0.34
C VAL A 383 -15.11 -11.04 -1.73
N ASP A 384 -15.87 -11.99 -2.24
CA ASP A 384 -15.60 -12.56 -3.56
C ASP A 384 -15.86 -11.55 -4.68
N GLY A 385 -16.88 -10.69 -4.53
CA GLY A 385 -17.09 -9.57 -5.44
C GLY A 385 -15.96 -8.54 -5.41
N TRP A 386 -15.40 -8.27 -4.24
CA TRP A 386 -14.18 -7.46 -4.11
C TRP A 386 -12.99 -8.11 -4.83
N LEU A 387 -12.78 -9.42 -4.67
CA LEU A 387 -11.73 -10.15 -5.36
C LEU A 387 -11.94 -10.14 -6.88
N ASN A 388 -13.17 -10.23 -7.38
CA ASN A 388 -13.48 -10.04 -8.80
C ASN A 388 -13.10 -8.63 -9.29
N TRP A 389 -13.36 -7.58 -8.49
CA TRP A 389 -12.88 -6.24 -8.81
C TRP A 389 -11.36 -6.17 -8.86
N VAL A 390 -10.67 -6.82 -7.92
CA VAL A 390 -9.20 -6.96 -7.93
C VAL A 390 -8.70 -7.62 -9.21
N LEU A 391 -9.36 -8.67 -9.70
CA LEU A 391 -8.99 -9.34 -10.95
C LEU A 391 -9.15 -8.40 -12.16
N LYS A 392 -10.20 -7.60 -12.20
CA LYS A 392 -10.36 -6.56 -13.24
C LYS A 392 -9.25 -5.50 -13.18
N MET A 393 -8.89 -5.06 -12.00
CA MET A 393 -7.76 -4.14 -11.79
C MET A 393 -6.42 -4.77 -12.19
N ARG A 394 -6.18 -6.02 -11.77
CA ARG A 394 -4.99 -6.80 -12.16
C ARG A 394 -4.84 -6.88 -13.68
N PHE A 395 -5.91 -7.16 -14.40
CA PHE A 395 -5.92 -7.18 -15.87
C PHE A 395 -5.51 -5.81 -16.45
N ALA A 396 -6.14 -4.74 -16.01
CA ALA A 396 -5.84 -3.40 -16.48
C ALA A 396 -4.37 -3.01 -16.22
N TYR A 397 -3.85 -3.32 -15.04
CA TYR A 397 -2.46 -3.05 -14.67
C TYR A 397 -1.48 -3.93 -15.45
N THR A 398 -1.79 -5.21 -15.70
CA THR A 398 -0.96 -6.10 -16.52
C THR A 398 -0.80 -5.56 -17.93
N LYS A 399 -1.91 -5.14 -18.57
CA LYS A 399 -1.87 -4.53 -19.90
C LYS A 399 -0.98 -3.30 -19.93
N ARG A 400 -1.19 -2.38 -19.01
CA ARG A 400 -0.43 -1.12 -18.93
C ARG A 400 1.05 -1.36 -18.67
N ARG A 401 1.39 -2.28 -17.74
CA ARG A 401 2.76 -2.70 -17.48
C ARG A 401 3.41 -3.24 -18.77
N ASN A 402 2.74 -4.12 -19.47
CA ASN A 402 3.28 -4.73 -20.69
C ASN A 402 3.49 -3.69 -21.81
N VAL A 403 2.59 -2.72 -21.96
CA VAL A 403 2.76 -1.62 -22.92
C VAL A 403 4.02 -0.80 -22.61
N LEU A 404 4.26 -0.44 -21.34
CA LEU A 404 5.47 0.28 -20.95
C LEU A 404 6.73 -0.57 -21.17
N LEU A 405 6.72 -1.81 -20.65
CA LEU A 405 7.88 -2.69 -20.72
C LEU A 405 8.22 -3.10 -22.15
N GLY A 406 7.23 -3.32 -23.02
CA GLY A 406 7.47 -3.63 -24.44
C GLY A 406 8.32 -2.55 -25.10
N GLY A 407 7.97 -1.26 -24.89
CA GLY A 407 8.76 -0.16 -25.42
C GLY A 407 10.19 -0.05 -24.84
N LEU A 408 10.40 -0.54 -23.62
CA LEU A 408 11.74 -0.59 -23.01
C LEU A 408 12.57 -1.78 -23.55
N PHE A 409 12.00 -2.97 -23.60
CA PHE A 409 12.69 -4.19 -24.06
C PHE A 409 13.02 -4.17 -25.55
N ASP A 410 12.17 -3.55 -26.39
CA ASP A 410 12.40 -3.44 -27.83
C ASP A 410 13.46 -2.41 -28.22
N SER A 411 13.92 -1.58 -27.26
CA SER A 411 14.85 -0.49 -27.51
C SER A 411 16.28 -0.95 -27.83
N GLU A 412 16.99 -0.13 -28.60
CA GLU A 412 18.43 -0.31 -28.83
C GLU A 412 19.25 -0.14 -27.55
N ALA A 413 18.81 0.71 -26.62
CA ALA A 413 19.46 0.87 -25.31
C ALA A 413 19.46 -0.45 -24.53
N TYR A 414 18.36 -1.19 -24.53
CA TYR A 414 18.27 -2.51 -23.90
C TYR A 414 19.13 -3.54 -24.63
N LYS A 415 19.01 -3.64 -25.97
CA LYS A 415 19.77 -4.59 -26.80
C LYS A 415 21.29 -4.39 -26.69
N LYS A 416 21.76 -3.16 -26.52
CA LYS A 416 23.18 -2.81 -26.32
C LYS A 416 23.64 -2.95 -24.88
N GLY A 417 22.76 -3.34 -23.96
CA GLY A 417 23.08 -3.50 -22.56
C GLY A 417 23.30 -2.18 -21.78
N HIS A 418 22.86 -1.03 -22.34
CA HIS A 418 22.93 0.26 -21.62
C HIS A 418 21.97 0.34 -20.45
N LEU A 419 20.90 -0.47 -20.46
CA LEU A 419 19.94 -0.57 -19.39
C LEU A 419 19.44 -2.00 -19.20
N ASN A 420 18.96 -2.29 -17.99
CA ASN A 420 18.18 -3.46 -17.64
C ASN A 420 16.83 -3.02 -17.06
N VAL A 421 15.81 -3.84 -17.26
CA VAL A 421 14.44 -3.55 -16.82
C VAL A 421 13.99 -4.63 -15.84
N ILE A 422 13.51 -4.23 -14.69
CA ILE A 422 12.88 -5.15 -13.73
C ILE A 422 11.46 -5.45 -14.22
N ASP A 423 11.12 -6.74 -14.40
CA ASP A 423 9.75 -7.19 -14.68
C ASP A 423 8.98 -7.33 -13.36
N PRO A 424 8.14 -6.35 -12.98
CA PRO A 424 7.44 -6.39 -11.70
C PRO A 424 6.35 -7.45 -11.70
N ARG A 425 6.29 -8.24 -10.62
CA ARG A 425 5.29 -9.30 -10.43
C ARG A 425 4.10 -8.86 -9.59
N ALA A 426 4.12 -7.63 -9.12
CA ALA A 426 3.00 -6.98 -8.45
C ALA A 426 3.13 -5.45 -8.53
N GLY A 427 2.06 -4.74 -8.22
CA GLY A 427 2.07 -3.30 -7.97
C GLY A 427 1.94 -2.45 -9.22
N MET A 428 2.59 -1.29 -9.20
CA MET A 428 2.38 -0.21 -10.18
C MET A 428 3.68 0.46 -10.64
N PHE A 429 4.83 -0.12 -10.28
CA PHE A 429 6.16 0.42 -10.58
C PHE A 429 7.06 -0.62 -11.25
N THR A 430 7.94 -0.15 -12.10
CA THR A 430 9.13 -0.86 -12.55
C THR A 430 10.34 0.03 -12.33
N SER A 431 11.52 -0.57 -12.15
CA SER A 431 12.78 0.15 -12.17
C SER A 431 13.61 -0.23 -13.39
N VAL A 432 14.24 0.79 -13.96
CA VAL A 432 15.18 0.67 -15.09
C VAL A 432 16.56 0.98 -14.56
N ILE A 433 17.43 -0.02 -14.55
CA ILE A 433 18.82 0.08 -14.10
C ILE A 433 19.67 0.57 -15.27
N ILE A 434 20.48 1.57 -15.06
CA ILE A 434 21.40 2.12 -16.06
C ILE A 434 22.78 1.49 -15.86
N ASN A 435 23.29 0.82 -16.88
CA ASN A 435 24.55 0.09 -16.83
C ASN A 435 25.70 1.00 -17.27
N PHE A 436 26.26 1.76 -16.34
CA PHE A 436 27.41 2.59 -16.61
C PHE A 436 28.71 1.76 -16.72
N PRO A 437 29.68 2.20 -17.53
CA PRO A 437 31.01 1.62 -17.51
C PRO A 437 31.65 1.65 -16.12
N GLU A 438 32.57 0.72 -15.85
CA GLU A 438 33.32 0.68 -14.61
C GLU A 438 34.10 1.99 -14.39
N GLY A 439 34.21 2.44 -13.15
CA GLY A 439 34.88 3.70 -12.79
C GLY A 439 34.04 4.96 -13.01
N THR A 440 32.79 4.83 -13.48
CA THR A 440 31.88 5.97 -13.67
C THR A 440 31.45 6.56 -12.31
N ASN A 441 31.44 7.90 -12.20
CA ASN A 441 30.79 8.59 -11.09
C ASN A 441 29.26 8.48 -11.24
N VAL A 442 28.68 7.42 -10.66
CA VAL A 442 27.25 7.08 -10.79
C VAL A 442 26.34 8.23 -10.36
N PRO A 443 26.51 8.87 -9.19
CA PRO A 443 25.63 9.97 -8.77
C PRO A 443 25.60 11.12 -9.76
N GLU A 444 26.75 11.52 -10.26
CA GLU A 444 26.87 12.62 -11.22
C GLU A 444 26.20 12.27 -12.56
N LYS A 445 26.45 11.08 -13.09
CA LYS A 445 25.87 10.68 -14.37
C LYS A 445 24.36 10.44 -14.27
N MET A 446 23.86 9.92 -13.15
CA MET A 446 22.42 9.84 -12.87
C MET A 446 21.78 11.23 -12.77
N ARG A 447 22.47 12.20 -12.17
CA ARG A 447 22.01 13.59 -12.12
C ARG A 447 21.89 14.20 -13.52
N LEU A 448 22.90 14.05 -14.36
CA LEU A 448 22.91 14.55 -15.74
C LEU A 448 21.79 13.89 -16.56
N LEU A 449 21.67 12.56 -16.50
CA LEU A 449 20.63 11.82 -17.20
C LEU A 449 19.22 12.21 -16.70
N SER A 450 19.05 12.52 -15.42
CA SER A 450 17.78 13.04 -14.88
C SER A 450 17.38 14.36 -15.52
N PHE A 451 18.32 15.27 -15.75
CA PHE A 451 18.06 16.53 -16.46
C PHE A 451 17.72 16.27 -17.93
N LYS A 452 18.43 15.37 -18.59
CA LYS A 452 18.18 15.00 -19.99
C LYS A 452 16.76 14.44 -20.16
N LEU A 453 16.34 13.52 -19.28
CA LEU A 453 15.00 12.97 -19.27
C LEU A 453 13.92 14.06 -19.09
N ARG A 454 14.15 15.01 -18.18
CA ARG A 454 13.25 16.16 -18.01
C ARG A 454 13.19 17.06 -19.24
N ALA A 455 14.32 17.25 -19.93
CA ALA A 455 14.38 18.06 -21.16
C ALA A 455 13.54 17.46 -22.30
N VAL A 456 13.44 16.12 -22.38
CA VAL A 456 12.56 15.43 -23.34
C VAL A 456 11.14 15.18 -22.82
N GLY A 457 10.78 15.77 -21.67
CA GLY A 457 9.44 15.72 -21.10
C GLY A 457 9.11 14.42 -20.34
N VAL A 458 10.12 13.68 -19.87
CA VAL A 458 9.94 12.47 -19.04
C VAL A 458 10.28 12.75 -17.58
N LYS A 459 9.31 12.56 -16.69
CA LYS A 459 9.48 12.69 -15.24
C LYS A 459 9.54 11.30 -14.61
N VAL A 460 10.68 10.97 -14.01
CA VAL A 460 10.94 9.71 -13.30
C VAL A 460 11.58 10.00 -11.94
N VAL A 461 11.66 8.98 -11.09
CA VAL A 461 12.30 9.13 -9.78
C VAL A 461 13.65 8.39 -9.80
N ALA A 462 14.74 9.11 -9.56
CA ALA A 462 16.06 8.52 -9.44
C ALA A 462 16.19 7.71 -8.14
N GLY A 463 16.90 6.57 -8.19
CA GLY A 463 17.03 5.63 -7.08
C GLY A 463 17.50 6.28 -5.78
N LEU A 464 18.52 7.13 -5.82
CA LEU A 464 19.05 7.82 -4.62
C LEU A 464 18.05 8.76 -3.94
N ASN A 465 16.99 9.20 -4.63
CA ASN A 465 15.92 9.97 -4.00
C ASN A 465 15.01 9.10 -3.12
N MET A 466 15.17 7.79 -3.20
CA MET A 466 14.40 6.81 -2.44
C MET A 466 15.31 5.98 -1.49
N ALA A 467 16.56 6.41 -1.30
CA ALA A 467 17.48 5.79 -0.39
C ALA A 467 17.19 6.17 1.08
N VAL A 468 17.31 5.19 1.97
CA VAL A 468 17.28 5.38 3.43
C VAL A 468 18.51 6.16 3.89
N ASP A 469 19.66 5.73 3.40
CA ASP A 469 20.97 6.39 3.58
C ASP A 469 21.63 6.53 2.21
N LYS A 470 21.84 7.77 1.76
CA LYS A 470 22.39 8.03 0.44
C LYS A 470 23.85 7.55 0.31
N SER A 471 24.65 7.73 1.35
CA SER A 471 26.07 7.30 1.33
C SER A 471 26.18 5.78 1.26
N PHE A 472 25.34 5.05 1.98
CA PHE A 472 25.28 3.60 1.90
C PHE A 472 24.84 3.10 0.53
N SER A 473 23.88 3.79 -0.10
CA SER A 473 23.21 3.34 -1.33
C SER A 473 23.82 3.93 -2.62
N GLU A 474 24.74 4.88 -2.52
CA GLU A 474 25.30 5.63 -3.65
C GLU A 474 25.84 4.73 -4.79
N PRO A 475 26.60 3.65 -4.54
CA PRO A 475 27.10 2.79 -5.60
C PRO A 475 26.01 2.00 -6.35
N ARG A 476 24.83 1.86 -5.76
CA ARG A 476 23.69 1.07 -6.26
C ARG A 476 22.50 1.91 -6.69
N GLY A 477 22.62 3.24 -6.66
CA GLY A 477 21.56 4.18 -7.00
C GLY A 477 21.37 4.41 -8.51
N ASN A 478 21.94 3.56 -9.37
CA ASN A 478 21.98 3.69 -10.82
C ASN A 478 20.68 3.24 -11.51
N PHE A 479 19.52 3.57 -10.95
CA PHE A 479 18.26 3.22 -11.55
C PHE A 479 17.23 4.37 -11.49
N PHE A 480 16.22 4.27 -12.33
CA PHE A 480 15.03 5.12 -12.30
C PHE A 480 13.78 4.28 -12.05
N ARG A 481 12.94 4.73 -11.13
CA ARG A 481 11.59 4.18 -10.98
C ARG A 481 10.65 4.83 -11.98
N LEU A 482 9.94 4.00 -12.75
CA LEU A 482 8.86 4.37 -13.65
C LEU A 482 7.53 3.85 -13.10
N THR A 483 6.42 4.49 -13.46
CA THR A 483 5.07 4.02 -13.15
C THR A 483 4.26 3.82 -14.42
N TYR A 484 3.48 2.76 -14.44
CA TYR A 484 2.49 2.51 -15.50
C TYR A 484 1.06 2.82 -15.05
N ALA A 485 0.90 3.38 -13.85
CA ALA A 485 -0.41 3.61 -13.24
C ALA A 485 -1.09 4.89 -13.70
N ILE A 486 -0.35 6.01 -13.76
CA ILE A 486 -0.93 7.36 -13.87
C ILE A 486 -1.24 7.80 -15.30
N ALA A 487 -0.57 7.25 -16.31
CA ALA A 487 -0.75 7.64 -17.71
C ALA A 487 -2.22 7.56 -18.13
N GLY A 488 -2.70 8.52 -18.90
CA GLY A 488 -4.09 8.60 -19.35
C GLY A 488 -4.45 7.54 -20.40
N SER A 489 -3.44 7.04 -21.14
CA SER A 489 -3.65 6.07 -22.23
C SER A 489 -2.45 5.16 -22.45
N ASP A 490 -2.66 4.07 -23.21
CA ASP A 490 -1.58 3.18 -23.67
C ASP A 490 -0.62 3.93 -24.63
N SER A 491 -1.11 4.88 -25.42
CA SER A 491 -0.28 5.71 -26.30
C SER A 491 0.68 6.62 -25.51
N GLU A 492 0.23 7.15 -24.38
CA GLU A 492 1.09 7.95 -23.48
C GLU A 492 2.19 7.10 -22.86
N LEU A 493 1.88 5.84 -22.48
CA LEU A 493 2.89 4.91 -21.98
C LEU A 493 3.93 4.57 -23.05
N ARG A 494 3.51 4.31 -24.29
CA ARG A 494 4.42 4.05 -25.43
C ARG A 494 5.31 5.25 -25.71
N GLU A 495 4.74 6.44 -25.76
CA GLU A 495 5.50 7.68 -25.97
C GLU A 495 6.47 7.97 -24.81
N GLY A 496 6.04 7.73 -23.57
CA GLY A 496 6.91 7.84 -22.39
C GLY A 496 8.11 6.89 -22.47
N ALA A 497 7.88 5.62 -22.80
CA ALA A 497 8.95 4.64 -23.03
C ALA A 497 9.90 5.09 -24.14
N LYS A 498 9.36 5.49 -25.30
CA LYS A 498 10.14 5.97 -26.46
C LYS A 498 11.06 7.14 -26.08
N ARG A 499 10.53 8.16 -25.42
CA ARG A 499 11.33 9.33 -25.00
C ARG A 499 12.41 8.92 -23.99
N PHE A 500 12.06 8.04 -23.04
CA PHE A 500 13.00 7.55 -22.03
C PHE A 500 14.20 6.86 -22.69
N VAL A 501 13.95 5.87 -23.57
CA VAL A 501 15.03 5.10 -24.19
C VAL A 501 15.85 5.94 -25.16
N SER A 502 15.23 6.83 -25.93
CA SER A 502 15.94 7.76 -26.82
C SER A 502 16.90 8.69 -26.04
N ALA A 503 16.48 9.18 -24.87
CA ALA A 503 17.33 10.01 -24.02
C ALA A 503 18.52 9.20 -23.47
N VAL A 504 18.32 7.94 -23.08
CA VAL A 504 19.40 7.05 -22.64
C VAL A 504 20.38 6.78 -23.78
N GLU A 505 19.89 6.41 -24.97
CA GLU A 505 20.71 6.16 -26.15
C GLU A 505 21.59 7.37 -26.53
N GLU A 506 20.98 8.55 -26.58
CA GLU A 506 21.70 9.78 -26.87
C GLU A 506 22.75 10.10 -25.81
N PHE A 507 22.42 9.85 -24.51
CA PHE A 507 23.35 10.07 -23.40
C PHE A 507 24.60 9.18 -23.52
N PHE A 508 24.42 7.90 -23.81
CA PHE A 508 25.56 6.99 -24.05
C PHE A 508 26.34 7.35 -25.32
N LYS A 509 25.65 7.72 -26.40
CA LYS A 509 26.28 8.16 -27.65
C LYS A 509 27.16 9.41 -27.46
N LYS A 510 26.77 10.30 -26.55
CA LYS A 510 27.55 11.53 -26.22
C LYS A 510 28.62 11.29 -25.14
N GLY A 511 28.97 10.05 -24.80
CA GLY A 511 29.99 9.76 -23.80
C GLY A 511 29.55 10.08 -22.36
N LEU A 512 28.28 9.91 -22.05
CA LEU A 512 27.64 10.19 -20.76
C LEU A 512 27.59 11.71 -20.42
N GLU A 513 27.46 12.54 -21.42
CA GLU A 513 27.32 13.98 -21.27
C GLU A 513 25.90 14.46 -21.64
N PHE A 514 25.50 15.62 -21.09
CA PHE A 514 24.17 16.21 -21.28
C PHE A 514 23.86 16.59 -22.74
#